data_ca3498a6df4bc6f67dd01a9685bbe34b
#
_entry.id   ca3498a6df4bc6f67dd01a9685bbe34b
#
_cell.length_a   1.000
_cell.length_b   1.000
_cell.length_c   1.000
_cell.angle_alpha   90.00
_cell.angle_beta   90.00
_cell.angle_gamma   90.00
#
_symmetry.space_group_name_H-M   'P 1'
#
loop_
_entity.id
_entity.type
_entity.pdbx_description
1 polymer ?
#
loop_
_entity_poly.entity_id
_entity_poly.type
_entity_poly.pdbx_seq_one_letter_code
_entity_poly.pdbx_strand_id
1 'polypeptide(L)' 'MNVELLVDGEAIELNEFVERILGGTVVGAVTSLRGFKKDWVKIEIKVKK' A
#
# COMPACT_ATOMS: atom_id res chain seq x y z
N MET A 1 -2.29 10.82 1.63
CA MET A 1 -2.26 9.47 1.10
C MET A 1 -3.30 8.60 1.79
N ASN A 2 -4.08 7.88 1.04
CA ASN A 2 -5.13 7.03 1.57
C ASN A 2 -4.66 5.58 1.56
N VAL A 3 -4.67 4.93 2.70
CA VAL A 3 -4.22 3.54 2.82
C VAL A 3 -5.33 2.70 3.43
N GLU A 4 -5.68 1.62 2.75
CA GLU A 4 -6.64 0.65 3.26
C GLU A 4 -5.95 -0.70 3.39
N LEU A 5 -6.15 -1.35 4.51
CA LEU A 5 -5.62 -2.69 4.74
C LEU A 5 -6.78 -3.65 4.99
N LEU A 6 -6.82 -4.71 4.20
CA LEU A 6 -7.83 -5.75 4.34
C LEU A 6 -7.15 -7.08 4.60
N VAL A 7 -7.63 -7.81 5.59
CA VAL A 7 -7.15 -9.17 5.88
C VAL A 7 -8.35 -10.09 5.81
N ASP A 8 -8.32 -11.02 4.86
CA ASP A 8 -9.44 -11.93 4.59
C ASP A 8 -10.76 -11.18 4.40
N GLY A 9 -10.68 -10.05 3.69
CA GLY A 9 -11.86 -9.24 3.41
C GLY A 9 -12.29 -8.30 4.51
N GLU A 10 -11.65 -8.35 5.67
CA GLU A 10 -11.98 -7.47 6.78
C GLU A 10 -11.05 -6.27 6.81
N ALA A 11 -11.64 -5.09 6.90
CA ALA A 11 -10.85 -3.87 7.01
C ALA A 11 -10.20 -3.77 8.39
N ILE A 12 -8.91 -3.53 8.38
CA ILE A 12 -8.15 -3.33 9.61
C ILE A 12 -8.02 -1.83 9.84
N GLU A 13 -8.43 -1.39 11.02
CA GLU A 13 -8.37 0.02 11.37
C GLU A 13 -6.94 0.48 11.52
N LEU A 14 -6.59 1.57 10.85
CA LEU A 14 -5.25 2.14 10.89
C LEU A 14 -5.32 3.56 11.45
N ASN A 15 -4.40 3.88 12.35
CA ASN A 15 -4.27 5.28 12.76
C ASN A 15 -3.37 5.99 11.73
N GLU A 16 -3.31 7.30 11.83
CA GLU A 16 -2.60 8.13 10.88
C GLU A 16 -1.11 7.76 10.76
N PHE A 17 -0.50 7.44 11.90
CA PHE A 17 0.92 7.07 11.93
C PHE A 17 1.17 5.75 11.18
N VAL A 18 0.37 4.73 11.48
CA VAL A 18 0.51 3.41 10.84
C VAL A 18 0.19 3.51 9.36
N GLU A 19 -0.81 4.29 9.00
CA GLU A 19 -1.17 4.51 7.61
C GLU A 19 0.00 5.11 6.82
N ARG A 20 0.69 6.06 7.43
CA ARG A 20 1.85 6.70 6.82
C ARG A 20 3.01 5.72 6.63
N ILE A 21 3.26 4.88 7.64
CA ILE A 21 4.33 3.90 7.56
C ILE A 21 4.03 2.85 6.50
N LEU A 22 2.83 2.29 6.52
CA LEU A 22 2.45 1.27 5.54
C LEU A 22 2.47 1.83 4.13
N GLY A 23 1.85 2.99 3.92
CA GLY A 23 1.82 3.61 2.62
C GLY A 23 3.21 3.95 2.12
N GLY A 24 4.04 4.52 2.97
CA GLY A 24 5.41 4.87 2.62
C GLY A 24 6.25 3.66 2.27
N THR A 25 6.10 2.59 3.04
CA THR A 25 6.84 1.33 2.78
C THR A 25 6.44 0.74 1.44
N VAL A 26 5.13 0.65 1.17
CA VAL A 26 4.64 0.09 -0.08
C VAL A 26 5.07 0.95 -1.27
N VAL A 27 4.87 2.24 -1.18
CA VAL A 27 5.25 3.16 -2.25
C VAL A 27 6.75 3.09 -2.50
N GLY A 28 7.55 3.10 -1.43
CA GLY A 28 8.99 3.01 -1.57
C GLY A 28 9.45 1.73 -2.23
N ALA A 29 8.86 0.60 -1.85
CA ALA A 29 9.22 -0.68 -2.43
C ALA A 29 8.82 -0.75 -3.91
N VAL A 30 7.60 -0.33 -4.23
CA VAL A 30 7.07 -0.44 -5.59
C VAL A 30 7.76 0.52 -6.55
N THR A 31 8.05 1.74 -6.09
CA THR A 31 8.70 2.72 -6.95
C THR A 31 10.14 2.37 -7.29
N SER A 32 10.72 1.42 -6.54
CA SER A 32 12.06 0.92 -6.83
C SER A 32 12.09 -0.14 -7.91
N LEU A 33 10.93 -0.63 -8.34
CA LEU A 33 10.84 -1.69 -9.32
C LEU A 33 10.98 -1.15 -10.74
N ARG A 34 11.63 -1.97 -11.59
CA ARG A 34 11.73 -1.65 -13.01
C ARG A 34 10.36 -1.71 -13.66
N GLY A 35 10.04 -0.74 -14.50
CA GLY A 35 8.76 -0.71 -15.18
C GLY A 35 7.65 -0.04 -14.41
N PHE A 36 7.97 0.50 -13.24
CA PHE A 36 7.00 1.22 -12.46
C PHE A 36 6.52 2.48 -13.20
N LYS A 37 5.22 2.73 -13.17
CA LYS A 37 4.63 3.93 -13.80
C LYS A 37 4.70 5.12 -12.85
N LYS A 38 5.38 6.18 -13.24
CA LYS A 38 5.54 7.36 -12.38
C LYS A 38 4.26 8.16 -12.21
N ASP A 39 3.31 7.98 -13.11
CA ASP A 39 2.03 8.69 -13.06
C ASP A 39 0.93 7.84 -12.43
N TRP A 40 1.33 6.95 -11.51
CA TRP A 40 0.38 6.05 -10.86
C TRP A 40 -0.64 6.84 -10.02
N VAL A 41 -1.84 6.26 -9.92
CA VAL A 41 -2.92 6.80 -9.12
C VAL A 41 -3.25 5.87 -7.97
N LYS A 42 -3.09 4.57 -8.18
CA LYS A 42 -3.51 3.55 -7.22
C LYS A 42 -2.54 2.38 -7.25
N ILE A 43 -2.17 1.91 -6.08
CA ILE A 43 -1.33 0.72 -5.93
C ILE A 43 -2.13 -0.32 -5.15
N GLU A 44 -2.20 -1.53 -5.68
CA GLU A 44 -2.86 -2.65 -5.01
C GLU A 44 -1.90 -3.82 -4.88
N ILE A 45 -1.92 -4.47 -3.72
CA ILE A 45 -1.10 -5.65 -3.44
C ILE A 45 -2.03 -6.73 -2.90
N LYS A 46 -1.90 -7.93 -3.46
CA LYS A 46 -2.61 -9.10 -2.95
C LYS A 46 -1.60 -10.14 -2.53
N VAL A 47 -1.73 -10.64 -1.32
CA VAL A 47 -0.86 -11.68 -0.78
C VAL A 47 -1.74 -12.84 -0.33
N LYS A 48 -1.47 -14.02 -0.86
CA LYS A 48 -2.20 -15.23 -0.49
C LYS A 48 -1.22 -16.31 -0.04
N LYS A 49 -1.58 -17.06 0.96
CA LYS A 49 -0.78 -18.21 1.39
C LYS A 49 -0.92 -19.35 0.39
#